data_7ef1226919766e6740ec93b73bcd5727
#
_entry.id   7ef1226919766e6740ec93b73bcd5727
#
_cell.length_a   1.000
_cell.length_b   1.000
_cell.length_c   1.000
_cell.angle_alpha   90.00
_cell.angle_beta   90.00
_cell.angle_gamma   90.00
#
_symmetry.space_group_name_H-M   'P 1'
#
loop_
_entity.id
_entity.type
_entity.pdbx_description
1 polymer ?
#
loop_
_entity_poly.entity_id
_entity_poly.type
_entity_poly.pdbx_seq_one_letter_code
_entity_poly.pdbx_strand_id
1 'polypeptide(L)'
;MIKTLLTLLLGSTLLWSAVAPADTDTVAADALKNKRILFVVGDVERGAPNDDPLIRDHLGTQGATVTTAKAGEALAAASGKDLVIISSTVNARELDPKLADLPVPVATWNAYAYPLLNMTGDKLHEDFSVVREKPFHNENHADYYAHATSSTNPILVAAKIPQGMFAPLLFSGGVTDPSWGKPARGGDIAVCFEGDYNKAAVFSYERGALMIGSEVAPARRVGLFLGDNSWSILSDAQGPAARDPKEFAWFSGRRLFDAALRWAVSTPQLPVTTSAAEQRAALAEAAKGKKLLFVRRYDLPWPENEASDQAQLAWLRELGFDVATADHMEPDSRAAGKDIVIISASTNKYKLGIKYADAPIPVVLLEAKAVDALGMVTRRRNADYGVNDHKESLYPPENYIDIARSFHPIAAGRAAGRLQLYKTPGVLAWSRPPAGAQVIATIPNQPEHATLFVYEKGATMANDAAAPARRALFPMDAPRFPELTEEGRAIYGALLHWALSSPSQK
;
A
#
# COMPACT_ATOMS: atom_id res chain seq x y z
N MET A 1 -29.25 72.32 -13.27
CA MET A 1 -28.39 71.90 -12.13
C MET A 1 -28.64 70.44 -11.90
N ILE A 2 -27.85 69.60 -12.46
CA ILE A 2 -27.96 68.13 -12.42
C ILE A 2 -26.91 67.66 -11.45
N LYS A 3 -27.30 67.06 -10.32
CA LYS A 3 -26.41 66.38 -9.40
C LYS A 3 -26.31 64.91 -9.75
N THR A 4 -25.09 64.52 -10.16
CA THR A 4 -24.72 63.15 -10.46
C THR A 4 -24.39 62.42 -9.18
N LEU A 5 -25.09 61.34 -8.84
CA LEU A 5 -24.78 60.42 -7.77
C LEU A 5 -23.81 59.37 -8.31
N LEU A 6 -22.62 59.30 -7.74
CA LEU A 6 -21.60 58.28 -8.03
C LEU A 6 -21.76 57.16 -6.99
N THR A 7 -22.24 56.00 -7.42
CA THR A 7 -22.34 54.79 -6.59
C THR A 7 -21.05 54.00 -6.71
N LEU A 8 -20.28 53.93 -5.60
CA LEU A 8 -19.11 53.03 -5.48
C LEU A 8 -19.60 51.61 -5.27
N LEU A 9 -19.36 50.75 -6.25
CA LEU A 9 -19.40 49.28 -6.11
C LEU A 9 -18.05 48.82 -5.56
N LEU A 10 -18.02 48.45 -4.26
CA LEU A 10 -16.93 47.69 -3.67
C LEU A 10 -17.06 46.23 -4.15
N GLY A 11 -16.30 45.86 -5.16
CA GLY A 11 -16.11 44.48 -5.53
C GLY A 11 -15.19 43.77 -4.55
N SER A 12 -15.74 42.96 -3.68
CA SER A 12 -14.98 42.00 -2.88
C SER A 12 -14.51 40.85 -3.78
N THR A 13 -13.27 40.93 -4.24
CA THR A 13 -12.58 39.80 -4.87
C THR A 13 -12.28 38.76 -3.79
N LEU A 14 -13.13 37.76 -3.66
CA LEU A 14 -12.82 36.51 -2.96
C LEU A 14 -11.66 35.86 -3.73
N LEU A 15 -10.44 36.00 -3.20
CA LEU A 15 -9.31 35.17 -3.57
C LEU A 15 -9.65 33.72 -3.20
N TRP A 16 -10.14 32.99 -4.16
CA TRP A 16 -10.19 31.53 -4.08
C TRP A 16 -8.76 31.04 -4.14
N SER A 17 -8.18 30.74 -2.97
CA SER A 17 -6.99 29.91 -2.91
C SER A 17 -7.40 28.54 -3.42
N ALA A 18 -7.09 28.27 -4.67
CA ALA A 18 -7.11 26.91 -5.19
C ALA A 18 -6.16 26.12 -4.29
N VAL A 19 -6.71 25.24 -3.46
CA VAL A 19 -5.92 24.19 -2.82
C VAL A 19 -5.36 23.37 -3.97
N ALA A 20 -4.08 23.55 -4.26
CA ALA A 20 -3.38 22.70 -5.20
C ALA A 20 -3.60 21.25 -4.77
N PRO A 21 -3.89 20.33 -5.71
CA PRO A 21 -3.91 18.92 -5.38
C PRO A 21 -2.58 18.59 -4.72
N ALA A 22 -2.63 17.88 -3.59
CA ALA A 22 -1.45 17.49 -2.84
C ALA A 22 -0.44 16.89 -3.84
N ASP A 23 0.70 17.56 -4.01
CA ASP A 23 1.82 17.07 -4.79
C ASP A 23 2.08 15.64 -4.32
N THR A 24 1.95 14.68 -5.22
CA THR A 24 2.41 13.32 -4.97
C THR A 24 3.91 13.44 -4.73
N ASP A 25 4.33 13.23 -3.48
CA ASP A 25 5.70 13.36 -3.02
C ASP A 25 6.66 12.64 -3.96
N THR A 26 7.20 13.36 -4.92
CA THR A 26 8.40 12.92 -5.64
C THR A 26 9.51 12.96 -4.61
N VAL A 27 10.03 11.79 -4.26
CA VAL A 27 11.18 11.67 -3.37
C VAL A 27 12.33 12.49 -3.96
N ALA A 28 12.66 13.62 -3.35
CA ALA A 28 13.67 14.54 -3.89
C ALA A 28 15.03 13.85 -3.98
N ALA A 29 15.74 14.08 -5.07
CA ALA A 29 17.04 13.45 -5.31
C ALA A 29 18.09 13.86 -4.23
N ASP A 30 17.92 15.01 -3.63
CA ASP A 30 18.78 15.56 -2.58
C ASP A 30 18.17 15.48 -1.17
N ALA A 31 17.18 14.60 -0.95
CA ALA A 31 16.46 14.47 0.32
C ALA A 31 17.38 14.15 1.51
N LEU A 32 18.55 13.55 1.29
CA LEU A 32 19.54 13.26 2.35
C LEU A 32 20.43 14.44 2.68
N LYS A 33 20.46 15.48 1.85
CA LYS A 33 21.29 16.66 2.08
C LYS A 33 20.92 17.36 3.40
N ASN A 34 21.95 17.67 4.19
CA ASN A 34 21.83 18.29 5.52
C ASN A 34 21.08 17.43 6.57
N LYS A 35 20.78 16.15 6.29
CA LYS A 35 20.17 15.25 7.27
C LYS A 35 21.20 14.74 8.27
N ARG A 36 20.80 14.65 9.53
CA ARG A 36 21.60 14.11 10.63
C ARG A 36 21.23 12.63 10.78
N ILE A 37 22.12 11.75 10.39
CA ILE A 37 21.90 10.30 10.40
C ILE A 37 22.66 9.68 11.57
N LEU A 38 21.96 8.87 12.37
CA LEU A 38 22.60 7.94 13.28
C LEU A 38 22.80 6.61 12.55
N PHE A 39 24.02 6.13 12.43
CA PHE A 39 24.32 4.84 11.86
C PHE A 39 24.80 3.90 12.98
N VAL A 40 23.94 2.95 13.38
CA VAL A 40 24.21 1.96 14.41
C VAL A 40 24.96 0.81 13.76
N VAL A 41 26.17 0.53 14.28
CA VAL A 41 27.10 -0.47 13.74
C VAL A 41 27.54 -1.44 14.83
N GLY A 42 27.77 -2.69 14.46
CA GLY A 42 28.26 -3.74 15.35
C GLY A 42 29.78 -3.69 15.55
N ASP A 43 30.28 -4.58 16.41
CA ASP A 43 31.67 -4.94 16.51
C ASP A 43 31.94 -6.08 15.53
N VAL A 44 32.77 -5.82 14.56
CA VAL A 44 33.14 -6.82 13.57
C VAL A 44 34.50 -7.40 13.96
N GLU A 45 34.61 -8.72 13.91
CA GLU A 45 35.89 -9.38 14.16
C GLU A 45 36.96 -8.84 13.22
N ARG A 46 38.18 -8.68 13.74
CA ARG A 46 39.28 -8.14 12.95
C ARG A 46 39.54 -8.99 11.69
N GLY A 47 39.29 -8.36 10.52
CA GLY A 47 39.47 -9.03 9.22
C GLY A 47 38.20 -9.66 8.65
N ALA A 48 37.07 -9.59 9.35
CA ALA A 48 35.77 -9.95 8.74
C ALA A 48 35.35 -8.88 7.72
N PRO A 49 34.69 -9.29 6.61
CA PRO A 49 34.14 -8.35 5.64
C PRO A 49 33.15 -7.41 6.34
N ASN A 50 33.34 -6.11 6.16
CA ASN A 50 32.46 -5.10 6.74
C ASN A 50 32.41 -3.85 5.84
N ASP A 51 31.26 -3.62 5.24
CA ASP A 51 31.03 -2.51 4.34
C ASP A 51 30.45 -1.25 5.04
N ASP A 52 30.22 -1.28 6.35
CA ASP A 52 29.68 -0.13 7.11
C ASP A 52 30.48 1.19 6.88
N PRO A 53 31.84 1.18 6.84
CA PRO A 53 32.59 2.37 6.51
C PRO A 53 32.29 2.93 5.12
N LEU A 54 32.12 2.05 4.13
CA LEU A 54 31.80 2.45 2.75
C LEU A 54 30.40 3.05 2.66
N ILE A 55 29.41 2.46 3.37
CA ILE A 55 28.05 2.99 3.43
C ILE A 55 28.04 4.35 4.12
N ARG A 56 28.74 4.50 5.25
CA ARG A 56 28.87 5.78 5.94
C ARG A 56 29.43 6.87 5.01
N ASP A 57 30.49 6.55 4.31
CA ASP A 57 31.17 7.48 3.41
C ASP A 57 30.25 7.85 2.22
N HIS A 58 29.53 6.86 1.66
CA HIS A 58 28.53 7.11 0.63
C HIS A 58 27.43 8.06 1.10
N LEU A 59 26.87 7.86 2.31
CA LEU A 59 25.87 8.77 2.88
C LEU A 59 26.42 10.21 3.04
N GLY A 60 27.71 10.32 3.41
CA GLY A 60 28.42 11.60 3.44
C GLY A 60 28.47 12.26 2.08
N THR A 61 28.72 11.52 0.99
CA THR A 61 28.70 12.07 -0.38
C THR A 61 27.33 12.54 -0.82
N GLN A 62 26.24 12.01 -0.25
CA GLN A 62 24.86 12.48 -0.44
C GLN A 62 24.55 13.76 0.36
N GLY A 63 25.52 14.30 1.09
CA GLY A 63 25.39 15.53 1.88
C GLY A 63 24.81 15.33 3.28
N ALA A 64 24.72 14.10 3.77
CA ALA A 64 24.29 13.82 5.13
C ALA A 64 25.44 13.97 6.15
N THR A 65 25.09 14.33 7.40
CA THR A 65 26.00 14.27 8.54
C THR A 65 25.77 12.96 9.27
N VAL A 66 26.71 12.03 9.18
CA VAL A 66 26.59 10.68 9.76
C VAL A 66 27.38 10.59 11.06
N THR A 67 26.70 10.15 12.13
CA THR A 67 27.34 9.78 13.41
C THR A 67 27.11 8.29 13.63
N THR A 68 28.12 7.60 14.16
CA THR A 68 28.00 6.16 14.48
C THR A 68 27.78 5.96 15.98
N ALA A 69 27.09 4.87 16.34
CA ALA A 69 26.91 4.40 17.72
C ALA A 69 26.88 2.87 17.77
N LYS A 70 27.10 2.30 18.95
CA LYS A 70 26.88 0.88 19.23
C LYS A 70 25.42 0.61 19.60
N ALA A 71 25.01 -0.65 19.56
CA ALA A 71 23.63 -1.07 19.86
C ALA A 71 23.10 -0.50 21.18
N GLY A 72 23.83 -0.65 22.27
CA GLY A 72 23.42 -0.16 23.59
C GLY A 72 23.32 1.37 23.75
N GLU A 73 23.92 2.12 22.83
CA GLU A 73 23.89 3.58 22.80
C GLU A 73 22.81 4.14 21.85
N ALA A 74 22.26 3.28 20.98
CA ALA A 74 21.43 3.67 19.84
C ALA A 74 20.22 4.51 20.24
N LEU A 75 19.50 4.11 21.31
CA LEU A 75 18.28 4.80 21.75
C LEU A 75 18.60 6.23 22.22
N ALA A 76 19.64 6.42 23.02
CA ALA A 76 20.05 7.72 23.53
C ALA A 76 20.60 8.62 22.39
N ALA A 77 21.38 8.04 21.48
CA ALA A 77 21.99 8.73 20.35
C ALA A 77 20.99 9.13 19.26
N ALA A 78 19.80 8.53 19.24
CA ALA A 78 18.73 8.82 18.25
C ALA A 78 18.10 10.20 18.44
N SER A 79 18.26 10.81 19.61
CA SER A 79 17.72 12.15 19.89
C SER A 79 18.25 13.18 18.89
N GLY A 80 17.32 13.95 18.31
CA GLY A 80 17.66 15.02 17.34
C GLY A 80 18.20 14.52 16.01
N LYS A 81 18.04 13.26 15.66
CA LYS A 81 18.38 12.71 14.34
C LYS A 81 17.18 12.79 13.38
N ASP A 82 17.49 12.80 12.10
CA ASP A 82 16.50 12.80 11.04
C ASP A 82 16.25 11.37 10.49
N LEU A 83 17.18 10.44 10.77
CA LEU A 83 17.12 9.02 10.40
C LEU A 83 18.02 8.21 11.33
N VAL A 84 17.55 7.05 11.74
CA VAL A 84 18.36 6.00 12.36
C VAL A 84 18.52 4.86 11.37
N ILE A 85 19.76 4.41 11.15
CA ILE A 85 20.07 3.26 10.31
C ILE A 85 20.70 2.19 11.22
N ILE A 86 20.25 0.95 11.09
CA ILE A 86 20.77 -0.20 11.84
C ILE A 86 21.37 -1.20 10.87
N SER A 87 22.68 -1.41 10.95
CA SER A 87 23.43 -2.36 10.11
C SER A 87 23.15 -3.81 10.52
N SER A 88 23.31 -4.74 9.56
CA SER A 88 23.34 -6.18 9.84
C SER A 88 24.50 -6.61 10.76
N THR A 89 25.58 -5.83 10.83
CA THR A 89 26.71 -6.08 11.75
C THR A 89 26.33 -5.96 13.22
N VAL A 90 25.19 -5.34 13.54
CA VAL A 90 24.69 -5.15 14.90
C VAL A 90 24.14 -6.47 15.46
N ASN A 91 24.56 -6.84 16.67
CA ASN A 91 23.88 -7.89 17.41
C ASN A 91 22.50 -7.38 17.86
N ALA A 92 21.43 -7.84 17.23
CA ALA A 92 20.06 -7.36 17.50
C ALA A 92 19.63 -7.57 18.97
N ARG A 93 20.20 -8.54 19.69
CA ARG A 93 19.89 -8.78 21.11
C ARG A 93 20.38 -7.68 22.05
N GLU A 94 21.29 -6.81 21.58
CA GLU A 94 21.82 -5.68 22.34
C GLU A 94 21.05 -4.38 22.08
N LEU A 95 20.12 -4.40 21.12
CA LEU A 95 19.27 -3.25 20.82
C LEU A 95 18.20 -3.07 21.90
N ASP A 96 17.97 -1.82 22.32
CA ASP A 96 16.86 -1.50 23.22
C ASP A 96 15.52 -1.64 22.47
N PRO A 97 14.55 -2.45 22.98
CA PRO A 97 13.23 -2.61 22.35
C PRO A 97 12.47 -1.28 22.15
N LYS A 98 12.75 -0.25 22.94
CA LYS A 98 12.15 1.09 22.78
C LYS A 98 12.53 1.79 21.48
N LEU A 99 13.47 1.24 20.71
CA LEU A 99 13.75 1.70 19.34
C LEU A 99 12.52 1.55 18.42
N ALA A 100 11.62 0.60 18.74
CA ALA A 100 10.34 0.47 18.04
C ALA A 100 9.47 1.73 18.15
N ASP A 101 9.53 2.43 19.30
CA ASP A 101 8.68 3.59 19.61
C ASP A 101 9.30 4.93 19.14
N LEU A 102 10.48 4.90 18.50
CA LEU A 102 11.14 6.12 18.06
C LEU A 102 10.28 6.93 17.10
N PRO A 103 10.01 8.21 17.39
CA PRO A 103 9.33 9.12 16.48
C PRO A 103 10.23 9.62 15.34
N VAL A 104 11.33 8.91 15.07
CA VAL A 104 12.31 9.17 14.03
C VAL A 104 12.26 8.00 13.04
N PRO A 105 12.35 8.25 11.72
CA PRO A 105 12.45 7.19 10.74
C PRO A 105 13.57 6.20 11.05
N VAL A 106 13.29 4.90 10.86
CA VAL A 106 14.29 3.84 11.02
C VAL A 106 14.40 3.04 9.74
N ALA A 107 15.61 2.88 9.23
CA ALA A 107 15.94 1.97 8.14
C ALA A 107 16.89 0.88 8.65
N THR A 108 16.69 -0.36 8.25
CA THR A 108 17.56 -1.45 8.68
C THR A 108 17.65 -2.54 7.63
N TRP A 109 18.81 -3.17 7.54
CA TRP A 109 19.05 -4.43 6.85
C TRP A 109 19.50 -5.53 7.81
N ASN A 110 19.21 -5.34 9.09
CA ASN A 110 19.38 -6.39 10.10
C ASN A 110 18.08 -7.19 10.21
N ALA A 111 18.02 -8.35 9.58
CA ALA A 111 16.83 -9.20 9.61
C ALA A 111 16.37 -9.54 11.04
N TYR A 112 17.32 -9.70 11.95
CA TYR A 112 17.03 -10.02 13.37
C TYR A 112 16.51 -8.81 14.16
N ALA A 113 16.64 -7.59 13.64
CA ALA A 113 16.04 -6.40 14.23
C ALA A 113 14.59 -6.16 13.78
N TYR A 114 14.12 -6.79 12.68
CA TYR A 114 12.76 -6.58 12.19
C TYR A 114 11.68 -6.89 13.24
N PRO A 115 11.68 -8.06 13.92
CA PRO A 115 10.68 -8.33 14.96
C PRO A 115 10.78 -7.38 16.16
N LEU A 116 11.98 -7.00 16.55
CA LEU A 116 12.20 -6.05 17.64
C LEU A 116 11.58 -4.67 17.34
N LEU A 117 11.56 -4.28 16.05
CA LEU A 117 10.97 -3.03 15.57
C LEU A 117 9.49 -3.18 15.17
N ASN A 118 8.84 -4.30 15.48
CA ASN A 118 7.46 -4.64 15.10
C ASN A 118 7.21 -4.65 13.58
N MET A 119 8.27 -4.79 12.78
CA MET A 119 8.18 -4.75 11.32
C MET A 119 7.78 -6.09 10.71
N THR A 120 8.07 -7.21 11.37
CA THR A 120 7.71 -8.58 10.99
C THR A 120 7.27 -9.37 12.22
N GLY A 121 6.67 -10.56 12.01
CA GLY A 121 6.53 -11.55 13.07
C GLY A 121 7.90 -12.03 13.58
N ASP A 122 7.90 -12.88 14.59
CA ASP A 122 9.10 -13.31 15.34
C ASP A 122 9.64 -14.70 14.97
N LYS A 123 9.01 -15.36 13.99
CA LYS A 123 9.39 -16.69 13.56
C LYS A 123 10.51 -16.64 12.52
N LEU A 124 11.71 -17.02 12.93
CA LEU A 124 12.86 -17.15 12.06
C LEU A 124 12.56 -18.12 10.89
N HIS A 125 12.98 -17.78 9.68
CA HIS A 125 12.76 -18.50 8.41
C HIS A 125 11.28 -18.53 7.93
N GLU A 126 10.32 -18.02 8.71
CA GLU A 126 8.92 -17.88 8.31
C GLU A 126 8.55 -16.39 8.10
N ASP A 127 8.91 -15.53 9.05
CA ASP A 127 8.57 -14.11 9.06
C ASP A 127 9.77 -13.22 8.68
N PHE A 128 10.98 -13.69 8.88
CA PHE A 128 12.22 -13.00 8.51
C PHE A 128 13.40 -13.96 8.46
N SER A 129 14.43 -13.63 7.70
CA SER A 129 15.73 -14.31 7.72
C SER A 129 16.76 -13.56 6.89
N VAL A 130 17.94 -14.14 6.79
CA VAL A 130 18.91 -13.87 5.73
C VAL A 130 18.89 -15.01 4.70
N VAL A 131 19.18 -14.70 3.46
CA VAL A 131 19.31 -15.72 2.41
C VAL A 131 20.65 -16.43 2.63
N ARG A 132 20.62 -17.48 3.41
CA ARG A 132 21.77 -18.39 3.56
C ARG A 132 21.56 -19.60 2.65
N GLU A 133 22.65 -20.05 2.06
CA GLU A 133 22.77 -21.30 1.32
C GLU A 133 21.61 -22.30 1.48
N LYS A 134 20.79 -22.41 0.43
CA LYS A 134 19.67 -23.34 0.24
C LYS A 134 18.30 -22.79 0.70
N PRO A 135 17.37 -22.62 -0.25
CA PRO A 135 17.25 -23.44 -1.47
C PRO A 135 17.66 -22.78 -2.79
N PHE A 136 18.50 -21.78 -2.79
CA PHE A 136 18.97 -21.15 -4.02
C PHE A 136 20.08 -22.01 -4.62
N HIS A 137 19.67 -23.05 -5.32
CA HIS A 137 20.56 -24.01 -5.99
C HIS A 137 20.82 -23.58 -7.41
N ASN A 138 21.66 -22.57 -7.62
CA ASN A 138 22.27 -22.47 -8.91
C ASN A 138 23.68 -21.85 -8.81
N GLU A 139 24.69 -22.56 -9.27
CA GLU A 139 26.08 -22.15 -9.24
C GLU A 139 26.38 -20.91 -10.12
N ASN A 140 25.36 -20.31 -10.74
CA ASN A 140 25.47 -19.24 -11.72
C ASN A 140 24.90 -17.90 -11.27
N HIS A 141 25.11 -17.46 -10.03
CA HIS A 141 24.83 -16.07 -9.57
C HIS A 141 23.45 -15.47 -9.90
N ALA A 142 22.48 -16.29 -10.34
CA ALA A 142 21.14 -15.87 -10.73
C ALA A 142 20.19 -15.71 -9.52
N ASP A 143 20.65 -16.02 -8.33
CA ASP A 143 19.79 -16.34 -7.19
C ASP A 143 19.33 -15.13 -6.37
N TYR A 144 19.76 -13.93 -6.75
CA TYR A 144 19.35 -12.69 -6.11
C TYR A 144 18.43 -11.84 -7.00
N TYR A 145 17.63 -12.52 -7.80
CA TYR A 145 16.62 -11.84 -8.60
C TYR A 145 15.57 -11.22 -7.69
N ALA A 146 15.32 -9.95 -7.94
CA ALA A 146 14.34 -9.20 -7.20
C ALA A 146 13.17 -8.81 -8.11
N HIS A 147 11.96 -8.96 -7.64
CA HIS A 147 10.73 -8.60 -8.33
C HIS A 147 10.20 -7.28 -7.80
N ALA A 148 10.09 -6.28 -8.67
CA ALA A 148 9.44 -5.01 -8.34
C ALA A 148 7.92 -5.18 -8.37
N THR A 149 7.25 -4.93 -7.24
CA THR A 149 5.86 -5.33 -7.02
C THR A 149 4.82 -4.37 -7.58
N SER A 150 5.19 -3.10 -7.78
CA SER A 150 4.23 -2.05 -8.16
C SER A 150 4.88 -0.89 -8.91
N SER A 151 4.23 -0.40 -9.94
CA SER A 151 4.65 0.81 -10.68
C SER A 151 4.41 2.11 -9.91
N THR A 152 3.67 2.06 -8.80
CA THR A 152 3.26 3.24 -8.02
C THR A 152 3.92 3.30 -6.65
N ASN A 153 4.69 2.30 -6.26
CA ASN A 153 5.44 2.35 -5.01
C ASN A 153 6.46 3.51 -5.05
N PRO A 154 6.44 4.44 -4.08
CA PRO A 154 7.26 5.66 -4.13
C PRO A 154 8.76 5.39 -4.14
N ILE A 155 9.21 4.28 -3.51
CA ILE A 155 10.61 3.88 -3.53
C ILE A 155 11.01 3.42 -4.94
N LEU A 156 10.18 2.60 -5.60
CA LEU A 156 10.44 2.13 -6.95
C LEU A 156 10.42 3.26 -7.98
N VAL A 157 9.46 4.19 -7.83
CA VAL A 157 9.39 5.40 -8.66
C VAL A 157 10.65 6.23 -8.51
N ALA A 158 11.09 6.51 -7.28
CA ALA A 158 12.30 7.28 -7.01
C ALA A 158 13.58 6.57 -7.51
N ALA A 159 13.60 5.23 -7.44
CA ALA A 159 14.68 4.42 -7.99
C ALA A 159 14.61 4.28 -9.52
N LYS A 160 13.50 4.72 -10.17
CA LYS A 160 13.21 4.53 -11.60
C LYS A 160 13.21 3.05 -12.00
N ILE A 161 12.61 2.20 -11.15
CA ILE A 161 12.46 0.77 -11.36
C ILE A 161 11.04 0.48 -11.84
N PRO A 162 10.83 0.02 -13.09
CA PRO A 162 9.51 -0.32 -13.60
C PRO A 162 8.98 -1.59 -12.95
N GLN A 163 7.65 -1.70 -12.88
CA GLN A 163 6.96 -2.88 -12.38
C GLN A 163 7.12 -4.08 -13.32
N GLY A 164 7.05 -5.28 -12.74
CA GLY A 164 6.80 -6.52 -13.49
C GLY A 164 7.99 -7.10 -14.21
N MET A 165 9.19 -6.60 -13.98
CA MET A 165 10.40 -7.21 -14.53
C MET A 165 11.04 -8.12 -13.47
N PHE A 166 11.21 -9.41 -13.81
CA PHE A 166 12.17 -10.27 -13.14
C PHE A 166 13.56 -9.71 -13.44
N ALA A 167 14.18 -9.23 -12.48
CA ALA A 167 15.50 -8.64 -12.35
C ALA A 167 15.38 -7.21 -11.86
N PRO A 168 16.05 -6.89 -10.88
CA PRO A 168 17.41 -6.47 -11.04
C PRO A 168 18.29 -7.44 -10.31
N LEU A 169 19.44 -7.67 -10.82
CA LEU A 169 20.53 -8.11 -9.99
C LEU A 169 20.75 -6.98 -8.96
N LEU A 170 20.32 -7.22 -7.74
CA LEU A 170 20.65 -6.30 -6.65
C LEU A 170 22.16 -6.23 -6.46
N PHE A 171 22.84 -7.33 -6.79
CA PHE A 171 24.28 -7.52 -6.65
C PHE A 171 24.93 -7.85 -7.99
N SER A 172 26.12 -7.32 -8.22
CA SER A 172 26.89 -7.51 -9.46
C SER A 172 27.69 -8.82 -9.49
N GLY A 173 27.65 -9.59 -8.42
CA GLY A 173 28.39 -10.84 -8.23
C GLY A 173 28.82 -11.00 -6.79
N GLY A 174 29.45 -12.12 -6.48
CA GLY A 174 29.91 -12.43 -5.11
C GLY A 174 28.87 -13.15 -4.27
N VAL A 175 29.26 -13.54 -3.06
CA VAL A 175 28.41 -14.20 -2.07
C VAL A 175 28.07 -13.21 -0.97
N THR A 176 26.81 -13.04 -0.70
CA THR A 176 26.30 -12.23 0.42
C THR A 176 25.08 -12.91 1.00
N ASP A 177 24.74 -12.55 2.23
CA ASP A 177 23.54 -13.02 2.94
C ASP A 177 22.49 -11.87 3.00
N PRO A 178 21.75 -11.61 1.92
CA PRO A 178 20.78 -10.53 1.92
C PRO A 178 19.65 -10.80 2.89
N SER A 179 19.22 -9.73 3.57
CA SER A 179 18.11 -9.76 4.51
C SER A 179 16.75 -9.73 3.82
N TRP A 180 15.79 -10.42 4.38
CA TRP A 180 14.39 -10.35 3.97
C TRP A 180 13.44 -10.38 5.16
N GLY A 181 12.24 -9.84 4.99
CA GLY A 181 11.18 -9.88 5.97
C GLY A 181 9.80 -10.06 5.34
N LYS A 182 8.85 -10.52 6.15
CA LYS A 182 7.42 -10.60 5.81
C LYS A 182 6.67 -9.52 6.60
N PRO A 183 6.42 -8.35 5.99
CA PRO A 183 5.73 -7.27 6.69
C PRO A 183 4.26 -7.59 6.95
N ALA A 184 3.67 -6.95 7.97
CA ALA A 184 2.23 -6.91 8.19
C ALA A 184 1.50 -6.20 7.04
N ARG A 185 0.18 -6.34 6.97
CA ARG A 185 -0.65 -5.79 5.87
C ARG A 185 -0.69 -4.26 5.79
N GLY A 186 -0.29 -3.54 6.84
CA GLY A 186 -0.09 -2.09 6.78
C GLY A 186 1.20 -1.66 6.07
N GLY A 187 2.12 -2.60 5.84
CA GLY A 187 3.37 -2.36 5.12
C GLY A 187 3.22 -2.49 3.60
N ASP A 188 4.08 -1.78 2.88
CA ASP A 188 4.25 -1.87 1.44
C ASP A 188 5.48 -2.69 1.10
N ILE A 189 5.35 -3.64 0.18
CA ILE A 189 6.48 -4.37 -0.38
C ILE A 189 6.87 -3.71 -1.70
N ALA A 190 8.04 -3.12 -1.76
CA ALA A 190 8.57 -2.55 -2.99
C ALA A 190 9.22 -3.64 -3.85
N VAL A 191 10.04 -4.49 -3.23
CA VAL A 191 10.79 -5.54 -3.92
C VAL A 191 10.73 -6.81 -3.08
N CYS A 192 10.52 -7.95 -3.74
CA CYS A 192 10.63 -9.27 -3.12
C CYS A 192 11.62 -10.16 -3.88
N PHE A 193 12.19 -11.17 -3.21
CA PHE A 193 13.05 -12.14 -3.86
C PHE A 193 12.23 -13.16 -4.64
N GLU A 194 12.64 -13.46 -5.87
CA GLU A 194 12.08 -14.50 -6.75
C GLU A 194 10.56 -14.45 -6.96
N GLY A 195 9.94 -13.30 -6.75
CA GLY A 195 8.48 -13.19 -6.80
C GLY A 195 7.77 -13.75 -5.57
N ASP A 196 8.49 -14.20 -4.54
CA ASP A 196 7.90 -14.62 -3.27
C ASP A 196 7.65 -13.41 -2.37
N TYR A 197 6.42 -12.95 -2.30
CA TYR A 197 6.00 -11.83 -1.47
C TYR A 197 6.14 -12.04 0.04
N ASN A 198 6.38 -13.28 0.49
CA ASN A 198 6.73 -13.54 1.88
C ASN A 198 8.20 -13.25 2.17
N LYS A 199 9.00 -13.03 1.13
CA LYS A 199 10.42 -12.69 1.24
C LYS A 199 10.69 -11.30 0.67
N ALA A 200 10.15 -10.29 1.35
CA ALA A 200 10.34 -8.91 0.94
C ALA A 200 11.80 -8.48 1.14
N ALA A 201 12.46 -8.10 0.04
CA ALA A 201 13.81 -7.56 0.02
C ALA A 201 13.83 -6.07 0.40
N VAL A 202 12.81 -5.31 -0.06
CA VAL A 202 12.57 -3.93 0.35
C VAL A 202 11.09 -3.79 0.71
N PHE A 203 10.84 -3.40 1.94
CA PHE A 203 9.48 -3.13 2.44
C PHE A 203 9.48 -1.92 3.36
N SER A 204 8.33 -1.30 3.51
CA SER A 204 8.24 -0.06 4.24
C SER A 204 6.89 0.11 4.92
N TYR A 205 6.88 0.86 6.01
CA TYR A 205 5.67 1.33 6.68
C TYR A 205 5.67 2.85 6.67
N GLU A 206 4.57 3.45 6.22
CA GLU A 206 4.36 4.88 6.39
C GLU A 206 4.07 5.19 7.87
N ARG A 207 4.32 6.40 8.32
CA ARG A 207 3.90 6.85 9.66
C ARG A 207 2.40 6.65 9.82
N GLY A 208 2.00 6.00 10.91
CA GLY A 208 0.59 5.69 11.18
C GLY A 208 0.08 4.40 10.54
N ALA A 209 0.91 3.65 9.82
CA ALA A 209 0.55 2.33 9.30
C ALA A 209 0.50 1.29 10.42
N LEU A 210 -0.41 0.33 10.31
CA LEU A 210 -0.51 -0.79 11.24
C LEU A 210 0.62 -1.79 11.01
N MET A 211 1.38 -2.07 12.05
CA MET A 211 2.48 -3.05 12.08
C MET A 211 2.03 -4.34 12.79
N ILE A 212 2.97 -5.25 13.07
CA ILE A 212 2.71 -6.49 13.82
C ILE A 212 2.22 -6.17 15.23
N GLY A 213 1.37 -7.05 15.79
CA GLY A 213 0.87 -6.89 17.15
C GLY A 213 -0.13 -5.76 17.35
N SER A 214 -0.70 -5.21 16.28
CA SER A 214 -1.57 -4.03 16.28
C SER A 214 -0.85 -2.72 16.69
N GLU A 215 0.47 -2.73 16.64
CA GLU A 215 1.27 -1.52 16.83
C GLU A 215 1.14 -0.56 15.64
N VAL A 216 1.31 0.72 15.90
CA VAL A 216 1.23 1.76 14.87
C VAL A 216 2.61 2.36 14.65
N ALA A 217 3.06 2.42 13.41
CA ALA A 217 4.37 2.99 13.06
C ALA A 217 4.48 4.47 13.53
N PRO A 218 5.31 4.78 14.52
CA PRO A 218 5.42 6.16 15.05
C PRO A 218 6.10 7.10 14.08
N ALA A 219 6.91 6.55 13.18
CA ALA A 219 7.54 7.21 12.03
C ALA A 219 7.74 6.16 10.93
N ARG A 220 8.24 6.56 9.77
CA ARG A 220 8.54 5.62 8.68
C ARG A 220 9.51 4.53 9.10
N ARG A 221 9.27 3.31 8.65
CA ARG A 221 10.11 2.13 8.86
C ARG A 221 10.45 1.53 7.50
N VAL A 222 11.73 1.16 7.31
CA VAL A 222 12.21 0.57 6.04
C VAL A 222 13.06 -0.65 6.33
N GLY A 223 12.64 -1.80 5.79
CA GLY A 223 13.47 -2.99 5.71
C GLY A 223 14.20 -3.05 4.38
N LEU A 224 15.48 -3.36 4.40
CA LEU A 224 16.37 -3.40 3.25
C LEU A 224 17.06 -4.76 3.12
N PHE A 225 17.60 -5.01 1.96
CA PHE A 225 18.10 -6.30 1.49
C PHE A 225 19.60 -6.54 1.69
N LEU A 226 20.33 -5.65 2.36
CA LEU A 226 21.77 -5.81 2.46
C LEU A 226 22.18 -6.88 3.48
N GLY A 227 23.41 -7.35 3.36
CA GLY A 227 24.17 -8.10 4.35
C GLY A 227 25.45 -7.35 4.70
N ASP A 228 26.31 -7.96 5.53
CA ASP A 228 27.48 -7.29 6.09
C ASP A 228 28.50 -6.80 5.04
N ASN A 229 28.61 -7.52 3.92
CA ASN A 229 29.57 -7.26 2.83
C ASN A 229 28.88 -7.02 1.49
N SER A 230 27.62 -6.55 1.52
CA SER A 230 26.82 -6.40 0.29
C SER A 230 27.10 -5.13 -0.48
N TRP A 231 27.58 -4.09 0.18
CA TRP A 231 27.72 -2.76 -0.41
C TRP A 231 28.73 -2.73 -1.57
N SER A 232 29.87 -3.38 -1.39
CA SER A 232 30.94 -3.44 -2.40
C SER A 232 30.54 -4.18 -3.68
N ILE A 233 29.55 -5.07 -3.56
CA ILE A 233 29.02 -5.86 -4.68
C ILE A 233 27.64 -5.41 -5.16
N LEU A 234 27.08 -4.32 -4.61
CA LEU A 234 25.83 -3.75 -5.11
C LEU A 234 25.95 -3.38 -6.58
N SER A 235 24.96 -3.79 -7.33
CA SER A 235 24.84 -3.42 -8.73
C SER A 235 24.69 -1.90 -8.89
N ASP A 236 25.56 -1.32 -9.70
CA ASP A 236 25.49 0.08 -10.15
C ASP A 236 25.10 0.19 -11.63
N ALA A 237 24.78 -0.95 -12.24
CA ALA A 237 24.51 -1.06 -13.66
C ALA A 237 23.34 -0.14 -14.07
N GLN A 238 23.64 0.77 -14.99
CA GLN A 238 22.66 1.47 -15.80
C GLN A 238 22.54 0.71 -17.11
N GLY A 239 21.82 -0.38 -17.10
CA GLY A 239 21.50 -1.09 -18.33
C GLY A 239 20.47 -0.31 -19.16
N PRO A 240 20.50 -0.41 -20.49
CA PRO A 240 19.39 0.05 -21.31
C PRO A 240 18.12 -0.68 -20.85
N ALA A 241 16.98 0.01 -20.91
CA ALA A 241 15.69 -0.65 -20.74
C ALA A 241 15.66 -1.89 -21.65
N ALA A 242 15.26 -3.03 -21.08
CA ALA A 242 15.20 -4.27 -21.84
C ALA A 242 14.41 -4.03 -23.13
N ARG A 243 15.02 -4.32 -24.27
CA ARG A 243 14.38 -4.20 -25.58
C ARG A 243 13.44 -5.37 -25.86
N ASP A 244 13.62 -6.47 -25.16
CA ASP A 244 12.80 -7.68 -25.18
C ASP A 244 12.35 -7.99 -23.75
N PRO A 245 11.05 -8.35 -23.50
CA PRO A 245 10.59 -8.83 -22.19
C PRO A 245 11.36 -10.06 -21.66
N LYS A 246 12.15 -10.71 -22.50
CA LYS A 246 13.04 -11.83 -22.14
C LYS A 246 14.46 -11.38 -21.78
N GLU A 247 14.81 -10.12 -22.03
CA GLU A 247 16.09 -9.56 -21.62
C GLU A 247 15.96 -9.01 -20.21
N PHE A 248 16.85 -9.41 -19.33
CA PHE A 248 16.92 -8.92 -17.96
C PHE A 248 17.38 -7.47 -17.97
N ALA A 249 16.53 -6.55 -17.46
CA ALA A 249 16.97 -5.19 -17.24
C ALA A 249 17.82 -5.13 -15.96
N TRP A 250 19.02 -4.64 -16.07
CA TRP A 250 19.91 -4.39 -14.94
C TRP A 250 19.45 -3.13 -14.21
N PHE A 251 19.10 -3.25 -12.93
CA PHE A 251 18.83 -2.09 -12.08
C PHE A 251 19.91 -1.96 -11.02
N SER A 252 20.26 -0.74 -10.72
CA SER A 252 21.21 -0.46 -9.66
C SER A 252 20.60 -0.75 -8.29
N GLY A 253 21.09 -1.78 -7.61
CA GLY A 253 20.76 -2.04 -6.20
C GLY A 253 21.13 -0.85 -5.32
N ARG A 254 22.16 -0.10 -5.69
CA ARG A 254 22.57 1.15 -5.04
C ARG A 254 21.52 2.25 -5.17
N ARG A 255 20.91 2.43 -6.35
CA ARG A 255 19.80 3.37 -6.54
C ARG A 255 18.56 3.01 -5.73
N LEU A 256 18.27 1.72 -5.63
CA LEU A 256 17.17 1.23 -4.81
C LEU A 256 17.40 1.54 -3.32
N PHE A 257 18.60 1.30 -2.83
CA PHE A 257 19.00 1.65 -1.47
C PHE A 257 18.84 3.17 -1.21
N ASP A 258 19.42 3.99 -2.09
CA ASP A 258 19.33 5.46 -1.98
C ASP A 258 17.87 5.95 -2.01
N ALA A 259 17.06 5.42 -2.91
CA ALA A 259 15.65 5.79 -3.01
C ALA A 259 14.87 5.43 -1.74
N ALA A 260 15.15 4.28 -1.13
CA ALA A 260 14.52 3.86 0.10
C ALA A 260 14.87 4.78 1.28
N LEU A 261 16.14 5.17 1.42
CA LEU A 261 16.57 6.11 2.47
C LEU A 261 16.04 7.53 2.23
N ARG A 262 16.03 8.00 0.99
CA ARG A 262 15.43 9.31 0.64
C ARG A 262 13.94 9.31 0.96
N TRP A 263 13.23 8.23 0.64
CA TRP A 263 11.83 8.09 1.02
C TRP A 263 11.67 8.12 2.55
N ALA A 264 12.51 7.43 3.30
CA ALA A 264 12.42 7.40 4.75
C ALA A 264 12.48 8.80 5.37
N VAL A 265 13.32 9.70 4.84
CA VAL A 265 13.50 11.07 5.37
C VAL A 265 12.63 12.13 4.70
N SER A 266 11.92 11.80 3.62
CA SER A 266 11.00 12.74 2.98
C SER A 266 9.78 13.00 3.89
N THR A 267 9.01 14.06 3.61
CA THR A 267 7.84 14.40 4.41
C THR A 267 6.84 13.23 4.41
N PRO A 268 6.43 12.73 5.58
CA PRO A 268 5.43 11.67 5.64
C PRO A 268 4.11 12.15 5.04
N GLN A 269 3.42 11.29 4.30
CA GLN A 269 2.02 11.53 3.96
C GLN A 269 1.22 11.48 5.25
N LEU A 270 0.69 12.61 5.67
CA LEU A 270 -0.21 12.64 6.81
C LEU A 270 -1.64 12.43 6.31
N PRO A 271 -2.48 11.69 7.07
CA PRO A 271 -3.90 11.63 6.78
C PRO A 271 -4.45 13.07 6.74
N VAL A 272 -5.04 13.47 5.64
CA VAL A 272 -5.76 14.73 5.58
C VAL A 272 -7.02 14.54 6.42
N THR A 273 -7.04 15.13 7.60
CA THR A 273 -8.23 15.08 8.49
C THR A 273 -9.29 15.97 7.87
N THR A 274 -10.16 15.39 7.06
CA THR A 274 -11.34 16.05 6.51
C THR A 274 -12.58 15.56 7.22
N SER A 275 -13.54 16.45 7.47
CA SER A 275 -14.85 16.06 8.01
C SER A 275 -15.62 15.18 7.01
N ALA A 276 -16.54 14.37 7.49
CA ALA A 276 -17.41 13.57 6.63
C ALA A 276 -18.18 14.44 5.62
N ALA A 277 -18.55 15.66 6.01
CA ALA A 277 -19.20 16.63 5.14
C ALA A 277 -18.30 17.12 4.00
N GLU A 278 -17.04 17.45 4.29
CA GLU A 278 -16.05 17.86 3.28
C GLU A 278 -15.76 16.72 2.32
N GLN A 279 -15.62 15.50 2.81
CA GLN A 279 -15.43 14.31 1.97
C GLN A 279 -16.61 14.05 1.06
N ARG A 280 -17.85 14.20 1.58
CA ARG A 280 -19.06 14.08 0.78
C ARG A 280 -19.14 15.16 -0.29
N ALA A 281 -18.78 16.41 0.03
CA ALA A 281 -18.73 17.50 -0.93
C ALA A 281 -17.70 17.26 -2.05
N ALA A 282 -16.49 16.81 -1.67
CA ALA A 282 -15.46 16.48 -2.64
C ALA A 282 -15.87 15.31 -3.58
N LEU A 283 -16.52 14.29 -3.03
CA LEU A 283 -17.07 13.20 -3.82
C LEU A 283 -18.18 13.70 -4.76
N ALA A 284 -19.10 14.54 -4.27
CA ALA A 284 -20.19 15.08 -5.09
C ALA A 284 -19.65 15.91 -6.27
N GLU A 285 -18.61 16.71 -6.05
CA GLU A 285 -17.97 17.44 -7.15
C GLU A 285 -17.29 16.49 -8.14
N ALA A 286 -16.58 15.46 -7.67
CA ALA A 286 -15.95 14.45 -8.52
C ALA A 286 -16.98 13.59 -9.29
N ALA A 287 -18.16 13.36 -8.72
CA ALA A 287 -19.23 12.53 -9.28
C ALA A 287 -20.09 13.26 -10.30
N LYS A 288 -20.07 14.59 -10.28
CA LYS A 288 -20.93 15.43 -11.13
C LYS A 288 -20.79 15.10 -12.62
N GLY A 289 -21.87 14.60 -13.21
CA GLY A 289 -21.94 14.21 -14.61
C GLY A 289 -21.18 12.93 -14.97
N LYS A 290 -20.58 12.24 -14.00
CA LYS A 290 -19.93 10.95 -14.22
C LYS A 290 -20.97 9.86 -14.45
N LYS A 291 -20.74 9.06 -15.49
CA LYS A 291 -21.60 7.95 -15.90
C LYS A 291 -21.23 6.69 -15.14
N LEU A 292 -22.08 6.27 -14.22
CA LEU A 292 -21.89 5.09 -13.39
C LEU A 292 -22.75 3.93 -13.90
N LEU A 293 -22.18 2.74 -14.02
CA LEU A 293 -22.91 1.50 -14.20
C LEU A 293 -23.03 0.78 -12.86
N PHE A 294 -24.25 0.60 -12.37
CA PHE A 294 -24.55 -0.20 -11.19
C PHE A 294 -25.06 -1.57 -11.60
N VAL A 295 -24.22 -2.60 -11.46
CA VAL A 295 -24.55 -3.99 -11.80
C VAL A 295 -25.19 -4.64 -10.60
N ARG A 296 -26.41 -5.15 -10.76
CA ARG A 296 -27.20 -5.75 -9.69
C ARG A 296 -27.96 -6.98 -10.19
N ARG A 297 -28.59 -7.67 -9.29
CA ARG A 297 -29.52 -8.75 -9.60
C ARG A 297 -30.94 -8.21 -9.64
N TYR A 298 -31.72 -8.50 -10.70
CA TYR A 298 -33.11 -8.03 -10.84
C TYR A 298 -34.13 -9.03 -10.28
N ASP A 299 -33.86 -10.33 -10.35
CA ASP A 299 -34.71 -11.40 -9.87
C ASP A 299 -34.48 -11.72 -8.38
N LEU A 300 -34.43 -10.69 -7.54
CA LEU A 300 -34.16 -10.86 -6.11
C LEU A 300 -35.34 -11.51 -5.39
N PRO A 301 -35.15 -12.69 -4.79
CA PRO A 301 -36.18 -13.33 -3.98
C PRO A 301 -36.31 -12.72 -2.58
N TRP A 302 -35.42 -11.78 -2.22
CA TRP A 302 -35.36 -11.14 -0.90
C TRP A 302 -35.59 -9.64 -1.00
N PRO A 303 -36.73 -9.14 -0.47
CA PRO A 303 -37.07 -7.69 -0.53
C PRO A 303 -36.03 -6.77 0.12
N GLU A 304 -35.35 -7.22 1.16
CA GLU A 304 -34.31 -6.46 1.87
C GLU A 304 -33.10 -6.16 0.98
N ASN A 305 -32.78 -7.08 0.07
CA ASN A 305 -31.68 -6.87 -0.88
C ASN A 305 -32.04 -5.80 -1.90
N GLU A 306 -33.30 -5.83 -2.39
CA GLU A 306 -33.81 -4.79 -3.27
C GLU A 306 -33.81 -3.42 -2.59
N ALA A 307 -34.29 -3.35 -1.34
CA ALA A 307 -34.32 -2.10 -0.57
C ALA A 307 -32.90 -1.52 -0.36
N SER A 308 -31.91 -2.37 -0.12
CA SER A 308 -30.52 -1.94 0.01
C SER A 308 -29.93 -1.39 -1.30
N ASP A 309 -30.16 -2.08 -2.41
CA ASP A 309 -29.73 -1.60 -3.73
C ASP A 309 -30.39 -0.27 -4.07
N GLN A 310 -31.69 -0.12 -3.81
CA GLN A 310 -32.42 1.14 -4.07
C GLN A 310 -31.92 2.29 -3.20
N ALA A 311 -31.61 2.04 -1.93
CA ALA A 311 -31.03 3.04 -1.05
C ALA A 311 -29.64 3.51 -1.53
N GLN A 312 -28.82 2.57 -2.02
CA GLN A 312 -27.51 2.88 -2.58
C GLN A 312 -27.64 3.66 -3.90
N LEU A 313 -28.54 3.27 -4.77
CA LEU A 313 -28.83 3.98 -6.03
C LEU A 313 -29.31 5.41 -5.78
N ALA A 314 -30.20 5.60 -4.80
CA ALA A 314 -30.67 6.94 -4.41
C ALA A 314 -29.50 7.81 -3.94
N TRP A 315 -28.65 7.28 -3.07
CA TRP A 315 -27.49 8.00 -2.55
C TRP A 315 -26.47 8.36 -3.66
N LEU A 316 -26.23 7.45 -4.62
CA LEU A 316 -25.34 7.73 -5.76
C LEU A 316 -25.91 8.85 -6.65
N ARG A 317 -27.21 8.86 -6.89
CA ARG A 317 -27.86 9.94 -7.67
C ARG A 317 -27.80 11.28 -6.94
N GLU A 318 -28.00 11.30 -5.61
CA GLU A 318 -27.86 12.51 -4.79
C GLU A 318 -26.43 13.11 -4.87
N LEU A 319 -25.41 12.26 -5.07
CA LEU A 319 -24.04 12.71 -5.27
C LEU A 319 -23.79 13.31 -6.67
N GLY A 320 -24.74 13.18 -7.60
CA GLY A 320 -24.63 13.74 -8.95
C GLY A 320 -24.17 12.78 -10.03
N PHE A 321 -24.08 11.48 -9.75
CA PHE A 321 -23.83 10.48 -10.79
C PHE A 321 -25.00 10.35 -11.77
N ASP A 322 -24.68 10.19 -13.06
CA ASP A 322 -25.61 9.65 -14.06
C ASP A 322 -25.59 8.12 -13.96
N VAL A 323 -26.56 7.57 -13.22
CA VAL A 323 -26.58 6.14 -12.84
C VAL A 323 -27.43 5.33 -13.80
N ALA A 324 -26.79 4.47 -14.59
CA ALA A 324 -27.41 3.38 -15.31
C ALA A 324 -27.34 2.07 -14.49
N THR A 325 -28.31 1.19 -14.66
CA THR A 325 -28.31 -0.14 -14.06
C THR A 325 -28.21 -1.24 -15.12
N ALA A 326 -27.65 -2.38 -14.74
CA ALA A 326 -27.64 -3.59 -15.56
C ALA A 326 -27.89 -4.82 -14.68
N ASP A 327 -28.55 -5.83 -15.23
CA ASP A 327 -28.61 -7.14 -14.57
C ASP A 327 -27.25 -7.83 -14.65
N HIS A 328 -26.89 -8.59 -13.64
CA HIS A 328 -25.63 -9.31 -13.58
C HIS A 328 -25.45 -10.35 -14.71
N MET A 329 -26.52 -10.72 -15.38
CA MET A 329 -26.49 -11.61 -16.56
C MET A 329 -26.22 -10.84 -17.86
N GLU A 330 -26.46 -9.53 -17.90
CA GLU A 330 -26.17 -8.71 -19.09
C GLU A 330 -24.66 -8.71 -19.43
N PRO A 331 -24.31 -8.46 -20.70
CA PRO A 331 -22.91 -8.45 -21.11
C PRO A 331 -22.13 -7.26 -20.51
N ASP A 332 -20.83 -7.41 -20.36
CA ASP A 332 -19.91 -6.38 -19.88
C ASP A 332 -19.79 -5.16 -20.81
N SER A 333 -20.18 -5.31 -22.07
CA SER A 333 -20.30 -4.18 -23.01
C SER A 333 -21.23 -3.06 -22.50
N ARG A 334 -22.08 -3.31 -21.49
CA ARG A 334 -22.86 -2.29 -20.76
C ARG A 334 -21.95 -1.23 -20.09
N ALA A 335 -20.70 -1.56 -19.83
CA ALA A 335 -19.70 -0.62 -19.30
C ALA A 335 -19.16 0.36 -20.34
N ALA A 336 -19.45 0.16 -21.63
CA ALA A 336 -18.99 1.08 -22.68
C ALA A 336 -19.51 2.50 -22.45
N GLY A 337 -18.59 3.48 -22.50
CA GLY A 337 -18.89 4.89 -22.28
C GLY A 337 -19.26 5.25 -20.82
N LYS A 338 -18.96 4.40 -19.86
CA LYS A 338 -19.08 4.68 -18.41
C LYS A 338 -17.73 5.12 -17.85
N ASP A 339 -17.79 5.83 -16.72
CA ASP A 339 -16.60 6.28 -15.98
C ASP A 339 -16.22 5.30 -14.87
N ILE A 340 -17.19 4.54 -14.33
CA ILE A 340 -17.00 3.60 -13.22
C ILE A 340 -18.07 2.51 -13.25
N VAL A 341 -17.72 1.31 -12.80
CA VAL A 341 -18.63 0.20 -12.53
C VAL A 341 -18.68 -0.09 -11.04
N ILE A 342 -19.87 -0.23 -10.47
CA ILE A 342 -20.10 -0.78 -9.13
C ILE A 342 -20.84 -2.10 -9.31
N ILE A 343 -20.29 -3.18 -8.76
CA ILE A 343 -20.91 -4.51 -8.74
C ILE A 343 -21.52 -4.73 -7.37
N SER A 344 -22.85 -4.70 -7.28
CA SER A 344 -23.60 -4.84 -6.03
C SER A 344 -23.37 -6.20 -5.36
N ALA A 345 -23.44 -6.20 -4.03
CA ALA A 345 -23.50 -7.40 -3.20
C ALA A 345 -24.74 -8.29 -3.46
N SER A 346 -25.75 -7.78 -4.16
CA SER A 346 -26.91 -8.57 -4.60
C SER A 346 -26.62 -9.50 -5.78
N THR A 347 -25.49 -9.33 -6.47
CA THR A 347 -25.14 -10.12 -7.65
C THR A 347 -24.81 -11.58 -7.29
N ASN A 348 -24.90 -12.47 -8.28
CA ASN A 348 -24.47 -13.84 -8.13
C ASN A 348 -23.17 -14.09 -8.90
N LYS A 349 -22.10 -14.51 -8.19
CA LYS A 349 -20.79 -14.72 -8.80
C LYS A 349 -20.78 -15.63 -10.03
N TYR A 350 -21.61 -16.67 -10.05
CA TYR A 350 -21.64 -17.63 -11.16
C TYR A 350 -22.32 -17.05 -12.41
N LYS A 351 -23.26 -16.13 -12.23
CA LYS A 351 -23.93 -15.41 -13.33
C LYS A 351 -23.12 -14.21 -13.80
N LEU A 352 -22.46 -13.54 -12.85
CA LEU A 352 -21.52 -12.46 -13.17
C LEU A 352 -20.32 -13.02 -13.96
N GLY A 353 -19.73 -14.14 -13.51
CA GLY A 353 -18.53 -14.73 -14.12
C GLY A 353 -17.36 -13.75 -14.11
N ILE A 354 -16.56 -13.75 -15.18
CA ILE A 354 -15.39 -12.89 -15.36
C ILE A 354 -15.73 -11.53 -16.00
N LYS A 355 -17.02 -11.23 -16.19
CA LYS A 355 -17.44 -9.94 -16.75
C LYS A 355 -16.82 -8.81 -15.93
N TYR A 356 -16.41 -7.77 -16.59
CA TYR A 356 -15.73 -6.60 -16.01
C TYR A 356 -14.29 -6.83 -15.49
N ALA A 357 -13.73 -8.06 -15.55
CA ALA A 357 -12.33 -8.30 -15.15
C ALA A 357 -11.35 -7.42 -15.96
N ASP A 358 -11.57 -7.34 -17.28
CA ASP A 358 -10.73 -6.58 -18.21
C ASP A 358 -11.26 -5.17 -18.50
N ALA A 359 -12.28 -4.71 -17.76
CA ALA A 359 -12.86 -3.37 -17.98
C ALA A 359 -11.76 -2.30 -17.84
N PRO A 360 -11.57 -1.41 -18.87
CA PRO A 360 -10.52 -0.38 -18.85
C PRO A 360 -10.89 0.85 -17.99
N ILE A 361 -11.93 0.73 -17.18
CA ILE A 361 -12.43 1.72 -16.24
C ILE A 361 -12.45 1.15 -14.82
N PRO A 362 -12.46 1.98 -13.77
CA PRO A 362 -12.52 1.53 -12.39
C PRO A 362 -13.70 0.59 -12.11
N VAL A 363 -13.43 -0.47 -11.33
CA VAL A 363 -14.44 -1.41 -10.86
C VAL A 363 -14.40 -1.50 -9.35
N VAL A 364 -15.52 -1.22 -8.70
CA VAL A 364 -15.74 -1.39 -7.26
C VAL A 364 -16.63 -2.62 -7.04
N LEU A 365 -16.07 -3.63 -6.41
CA LEU A 365 -16.73 -4.89 -6.11
C LEU A 365 -17.29 -4.87 -4.68
N LEU A 366 -18.58 -5.18 -4.54
CA LEU A 366 -19.25 -5.37 -3.26
C LEU A 366 -19.60 -6.84 -3.03
N GLU A 367 -19.73 -7.64 -4.10
CA GLU A 367 -19.94 -9.10 -4.04
C GLU A 367 -18.59 -9.81 -3.85
N ALA A 368 -18.22 -10.02 -2.59
CA ALA A 368 -16.92 -10.57 -2.23
C ALA A 368 -16.64 -11.96 -2.79
N LYS A 369 -17.69 -12.76 -3.04
CA LYS A 369 -17.52 -14.10 -3.61
C LYS A 369 -17.09 -14.09 -5.08
N ALA A 370 -17.16 -12.92 -5.76
CA ALA A 370 -16.71 -12.74 -7.14
C ALA A 370 -15.27 -12.22 -7.25
N VAL A 371 -14.58 -12.01 -6.14
CA VAL A 371 -13.24 -11.43 -6.08
C VAL A 371 -12.20 -12.23 -6.87
N ASP A 372 -12.31 -13.57 -6.88
CA ASP A 372 -11.47 -14.49 -7.65
C ASP A 372 -11.75 -14.41 -9.16
N ALA A 373 -13.03 -14.23 -9.54
CA ALA A 373 -13.43 -14.11 -10.93
C ALA A 373 -12.89 -12.83 -11.59
N LEU A 374 -12.69 -11.76 -10.81
CA LEU A 374 -12.06 -10.52 -11.27
C LEU A 374 -10.52 -10.56 -11.21
N GLY A 375 -9.91 -11.69 -10.84
CA GLY A 375 -8.46 -11.84 -10.75
C GLY A 375 -7.82 -11.11 -9.56
N MET A 376 -8.61 -10.62 -8.61
CA MET A 376 -8.12 -9.83 -7.47
C MET A 376 -7.50 -10.71 -6.37
N VAL A 377 -7.88 -11.98 -6.28
CA VAL A 377 -7.28 -13.01 -5.42
C VAL A 377 -7.19 -14.33 -6.16
N THR A 378 -6.44 -15.28 -5.63
CA THR A 378 -6.41 -16.64 -6.18
C THR A 378 -7.72 -17.39 -5.89
N ARG A 379 -7.95 -18.54 -6.58
CA ARG A 379 -9.27 -19.20 -6.61
C ARG A 379 -9.58 -20.14 -5.44
N ARG A 380 -8.77 -20.14 -4.39
CA ARG A 380 -8.94 -21.05 -3.26
C ARG A 380 -9.89 -20.46 -2.22
N ARG A 381 -11.20 -20.69 -2.38
CA ARG A 381 -12.19 -20.28 -1.38
C ARG A 381 -11.85 -20.85 0.01
N ASN A 382 -12.12 -20.09 1.07
CA ASN A 382 -11.80 -20.37 2.47
C ASN A 382 -10.29 -20.46 2.79
N ALA A 383 -9.42 -20.34 1.78
CA ALA A 383 -7.98 -20.19 1.96
C ALA A 383 -7.48 -18.80 1.58
N ASP A 384 -7.92 -18.29 0.41
CA ASP A 384 -7.49 -17.01 -0.13
C ASP A 384 -8.56 -15.93 -0.04
N TYR A 385 -9.82 -16.31 0.08
CA TYR A 385 -10.97 -15.42 0.31
C TYR A 385 -12.14 -16.16 0.93
N GLY A 386 -13.01 -15.44 1.60
CA GLY A 386 -14.20 -15.99 2.24
C GLY A 386 -15.03 -14.91 2.91
N VAL A 387 -15.95 -15.37 3.75
CA VAL A 387 -16.81 -14.53 4.57
C VAL A 387 -16.79 -15.02 6.01
N ASN A 388 -17.01 -14.12 6.97
CA ASN A 388 -17.14 -14.48 8.38
C ASN A 388 -18.60 -14.83 8.73
N ASP A 389 -19.16 -15.86 8.12
CA ASP A 389 -20.47 -16.35 8.50
C ASP A 389 -20.39 -17.58 9.43
N HIS A 390 -21.47 -17.84 10.17
CA HIS A 390 -21.53 -18.92 11.16
C HIS A 390 -21.39 -20.34 10.57
N LYS A 391 -21.48 -20.49 9.26
CA LYS A 391 -21.50 -21.79 8.59
C LYS A 391 -20.18 -22.15 7.94
N GLU A 392 -19.45 -21.15 7.47
CA GLU A 392 -18.25 -21.33 6.66
C GLU A 392 -16.99 -20.70 7.27
N SER A 393 -17.13 -19.96 8.37
CA SER A 393 -16.04 -19.16 8.95
C SER A 393 -15.72 -19.52 10.38
N LEU A 394 -14.45 -19.41 10.70
CA LEU A 394 -13.91 -19.50 12.07
C LEU A 394 -14.22 -18.26 12.91
N TYR A 395 -14.88 -17.23 12.36
CA TYR A 395 -15.03 -15.92 12.98
C TYR A 395 -16.50 -15.57 13.18
N PRO A 396 -16.83 -14.91 14.32
CA PRO A 396 -18.17 -14.41 14.57
C PRO A 396 -18.54 -13.27 13.58
N PRO A 397 -19.85 -12.98 13.43
CA PRO A 397 -20.29 -11.75 12.77
C PRO A 397 -19.62 -10.52 13.36
N GLU A 398 -19.29 -9.55 12.51
CA GLU A 398 -18.50 -8.39 12.90
C GLU A 398 -19.12 -7.11 12.30
N ASN A 399 -18.96 -5.99 12.98
CA ASN A 399 -19.38 -4.67 12.50
C ASN A 399 -18.24 -3.64 12.51
N TYR A 400 -17.03 -4.07 12.90
CA TYR A 400 -15.82 -3.27 12.88
C TYR A 400 -14.86 -3.74 11.82
N ILE A 401 -13.96 -2.85 11.43
CA ILE A 401 -12.77 -3.12 10.63
C ILE A 401 -11.56 -2.50 11.35
N ASP A 402 -10.37 -3.04 11.12
CA ASP A 402 -9.13 -2.41 11.57
C ASP A 402 -8.47 -1.70 10.38
N ILE A 403 -8.40 -0.37 10.43
CA ILE A 403 -7.71 0.45 9.41
C ILE A 403 -6.21 0.15 9.49
N ALA A 404 -5.65 -0.40 8.42
CA ALA A 404 -4.23 -0.75 8.33
C ALA A 404 -3.39 0.39 7.72
N ARG A 405 -3.98 1.20 6.82
CA ARG A 405 -3.30 2.30 6.11
C ARG A 405 -4.03 3.62 6.32
N SER A 406 -3.76 4.27 7.45
CA SER A 406 -4.39 5.56 7.82
C SER A 406 -4.05 6.71 6.86
N PHE A 407 -2.90 6.63 6.18
CA PHE A 407 -2.44 7.63 5.21
C PHE A 407 -3.04 7.46 3.82
N HIS A 408 -3.69 6.33 3.52
CA HIS A 408 -4.33 6.14 2.22
C HIS A 408 -5.60 7.01 2.11
N PRO A 409 -5.87 7.66 0.96
CA PRO A 409 -7.05 8.52 0.79
C PRO A 409 -8.38 7.84 1.17
N ILE A 410 -8.49 6.53 0.95
CA ILE A 410 -9.69 5.75 1.29
C ILE A 410 -9.91 5.65 2.82
N ALA A 411 -8.86 5.76 3.63
CA ALA A 411 -9.03 5.82 5.08
C ALA A 411 -9.77 7.08 5.54
N ALA A 412 -9.96 8.05 4.64
CA ALA A 412 -10.77 9.24 4.87
C ALA A 412 -10.32 10.04 6.12
N GLY A 413 -9.00 10.09 6.36
CA GLY A 413 -8.39 10.77 7.50
C GLY A 413 -8.54 10.05 8.84
N ARG A 414 -9.00 8.79 8.86
CA ARG A 414 -9.11 8.00 10.10
C ARG A 414 -7.75 7.44 10.48
N ALA A 415 -7.50 7.41 11.80
CA ALA A 415 -6.31 6.79 12.35
C ALA A 415 -6.29 5.28 12.07
N ALA A 416 -5.10 4.67 12.11
CA ALA A 416 -4.97 3.22 12.12
C ALA A 416 -5.65 2.63 13.37
N GLY A 417 -6.17 1.41 13.22
CA GLY A 417 -6.88 0.70 14.28
C GLY A 417 -8.38 0.60 14.03
N ARG A 418 -9.12 0.30 15.09
CA ARG A 418 -10.52 -0.11 15.03
C ARG A 418 -11.48 1.01 14.65
N LEU A 419 -12.36 0.72 13.66
CA LEU A 419 -13.40 1.61 13.19
C LEU A 419 -14.72 0.84 13.03
N GLN A 420 -15.83 1.40 13.52
CA GLN A 420 -17.13 0.80 13.33
C GLN A 420 -17.66 1.11 11.91
N LEU A 421 -17.74 0.08 11.08
CA LEU A 421 -18.19 0.20 9.68
C LEU A 421 -19.72 0.12 9.58
N TYR A 422 -20.32 -0.82 10.31
CA TYR A 422 -21.77 -1.09 10.31
C TYR A 422 -22.39 -0.85 11.68
N LYS A 423 -23.70 -0.53 11.71
CA LYS A 423 -24.46 -0.32 12.94
C LYS A 423 -24.61 -1.61 13.74
N THR A 424 -24.78 -2.74 13.05
CA THR A 424 -25.00 -4.05 13.65
C THR A 424 -23.97 -5.07 13.15
N PRO A 425 -23.58 -6.05 13.98
CA PRO A 425 -22.76 -7.16 13.53
C PRO A 425 -23.38 -7.94 12.37
N GLY A 426 -22.56 -8.39 11.47
CA GLY A 426 -23.01 -9.17 10.33
C GLY A 426 -21.84 -9.77 9.56
N VAL A 427 -22.12 -10.28 8.37
CA VAL A 427 -21.12 -10.91 7.52
C VAL A 427 -20.21 -9.85 6.94
N LEU A 428 -18.90 -10.04 7.10
CA LEU A 428 -17.86 -9.30 6.40
C LEU A 428 -17.09 -10.25 5.48
N ALA A 429 -16.79 -9.76 4.31
CA ALA A 429 -15.89 -10.44 3.40
C ALA A 429 -14.44 -10.24 3.80
N TRP A 430 -13.62 -11.24 3.52
CA TRP A 430 -12.18 -11.16 3.68
C TRP A 430 -11.44 -11.81 2.51
N SER A 431 -10.22 -11.39 2.30
CA SER A 431 -9.35 -11.89 1.26
C SER A 431 -7.88 -11.86 1.69
N ARG A 432 -7.05 -12.65 1.01
CA ARG A 432 -5.59 -12.61 1.07
C ARG A 432 -5.04 -12.18 -0.30
N PRO A 433 -5.16 -10.91 -0.64
CA PRO A 433 -4.66 -10.42 -1.92
C PRO A 433 -3.12 -10.50 -1.95
N PRO A 434 -2.50 -10.69 -3.13
CA PRO A 434 -1.06 -10.60 -3.29
C PRO A 434 -0.55 -9.18 -3.04
N ALA A 435 0.76 -9.03 -2.93
CA ALA A 435 1.40 -7.76 -2.55
C ALA A 435 1.23 -6.60 -3.56
N GLY A 436 0.76 -6.89 -4.78
CA GLY A 436 0.35 -5.82 -5.71
C GLY A 436 -0.89 -5.04 -5.25
N ALA A 437 -1.64 -5.58 -4.27
CA ALA A 437 -2.76 -4.89 -3.64
C ALA A 437 -2.29 -3.99 -2.50
N GLN A 438 -2.98 -2.87 -2.35
CA GLN A 438 -2.89 -2.04 -1.15
C GLN A 438 -4.04 -2.41 -0.21
N VAL A 439 -3.69 -2.97 0.96
CA VAL A 439 -4.68 -3.33 1.98
C VAL A 439 -4.97 -2.11 2.85
N ILE A 440 -6.20 -1.63 2.81
CA ILE A 440 -6.64 -0.44 3.55
C ILE A 440 -7.17 -0.83 4.92
N ALA A 441 -7.93 -1.93 5.00
CA ALA A 441 -8.46 -2.43 6.26
C ALA A 441 -8.54 -3.96 6.28
N THR A 442 -8.50 -4.51 7.50
CA THR A 442 -8.58 -5.95 7.78
C THR A 442 -9.77 -6.27 8.69
N ILE A 443 -10.10 -7.55 8.78
CA ILE A 443 -11.00 -8.04 9.83
C ILE A 443 -10.31 -7.77 11.19
N PRO A 444 -11.05 -7.34 12.23
CA PRO A 444 -10.50 -7.07 13.55
C PRO A 444 -9.65 -8.21 14.10
N ASN A 445 -8.43 -7.87 14.55
CA ASN A 445 -7.43 -8.83 15.06
C ASN A 445 -7.01 -9.93 14.07
N GLN A 446 -7.29 -9.75 12.76
CA GLN A 446 -6.95 -10.69 11.69
C GLN A 446 -6.17 -9.99 10.59
N PRO A 447 -4.90 -9.64 10.81
CA PRO A 447 -4.12 -8.82 9.86
C PRO A 447 -3.94 -9.48 8.49
N GLU A 448 -4.04 -10.81 8.40
CA GLU A 448 -3.96 -11.55 7.13
C GLU A 448 -5.26 -11.49 6.31
N HIS A 449 -6.37 -11.08 6.92
CA HIS A 449 -7.68 -11.06 6.29
C HIS A 449 -8.06 -9.63 5.89
N ALA A 450 -7.61 -9.21 4.72
CA ALA A 450 -7.99 -7.94 4.14
C ALA A 450 -9.49 -7.91 3.82
N THR A 451 -10.19 -6.91 4.33
CA THR A 451 -11.62 -6.72 4.06
C THR A 451 -11.89 -5.55 3.14
N LEU A 452 -10.98 -4.57 3.10
CA LEU A 452 -10.97 -3.46 2.16
C LEU A 452 -9.58 -3.36 1.55
N PHE A 453 -9.46 -3.59 0.24
CA PHE A 453 -8.20 -3.48 -0.48
C PHE A 453 -8.40 -3.05 -1.92
N VAL A 454 -7.35 -2.52 -2.52
CA VAL A 454 -7.39 -1.94 -3.85
C VAL A 454 -6.16 -2.27 -4.66
N TYR A 455 -6.30 -2.16 -5.98
CA TYR A 455 -5.22 -2.17 -6.95
C TYR A 455 -5.23 -0.86 -7.72
N GLU A 456 -4.09 -0.20 -7.80
CA GLU A 456 -3.89 0.87 -8.78
C GLU A 456 -3.84 0.30 -10.20
N LYS A 457 -4.14 1.13 -11.20
CA LYS A 457 -3.95 0.73 -12.60
C LYS A 457 -2.50 0.29 -12.82
N GLY A 458 -2.32 -0.86 -13.44
CA GLY A 458 -1.02 -1.44 -13.74
C GLY A 458 -0.43 -2.29 -12.60
N ALA A 459 -1.01 -2.32 -11.39
CA ALA A 459 -0.56 -3.19 -10.31
C ALA A 459 -0.76 -4.68 -10.68
N THR A 460 0.19 -5.55 -10.30
CA THR A 460 0.07 -6.99 -10.54
C THR A 460 -1.02 -7.59 -9.67
N MET A 461 -2.01 -8.22 -10.29
CA MET A 461 -3.10 -8.92 -9.62
C MET A 461 -2.77 -10.41 -9.40
N ALA A 462 -3.68 -11.13 -8.74
CA ALA A 462 -3.47 -12.54 -8.37
C ALA A 462 -3.40 -13.51 -9.56
N ASN A 463 -3.80 -13.10 -10.73
CA ASN A 463 -3.70 -13.83 -11.99
C ASN A 463 -2.47 -13.45 -12.83
N ASP A 464 -1.48 -12.78 -12.20
CA ASP A 464 -0.27 -12.24 -12.81
C ASP A 464 -0.51 -11.17 -13.90
N ALA A 465 -1.75 -10.77 -14.11
CA ALA A 465 -2.09 -9.69 -15.03
C ALA A 465 -1.95 -8.32 -14.37
N ALA A 466 -1.60 -7.32 -15.15
CA ALA A 466 -1.67 -5.93 -14.71
C ALA A 466 -3.14 -5.48 -14.60
N ALA A 467 -3.52 -4.82 -13.51
CA ALA A 467 -4.86 -4.26 -13.35
C ALA A 467 -5.16 -3.26 -14.48
N PRO A 468 -6.18 -3.49 -15.31
CA PRO A 468 -6.43 -2.64 -16.50
C PRO A 468 -6.89 -1.23 -16.12
N ALA A 469 -7.46 -1.07 -14.94
CA ALA A 469 -7.79 0.19 -14.27
C ALA A 469 -7.84 -0.08 -12.76
N ARG A 470 -8.18 0.91 -11.94
CA ARG A 470 -8.35 0.72 -10.49
C ARG A 470 -9.37 -0.38 -10.18
N ARG A 471 -9.04 -1.24 -9.24
CA ARG A 471 -9.89 -2.31 -8.74
C ARG A 471 -10.01 -2.17 -7.23
N ALA A 472 -11.21 -2.36 -6.70
CA ALA A 472 -11.45 -2.28 -5.26
C ALA A 472 -12.42 -3.35 -4.80
N LEU A 473 -12.16 -3.94 -3.63
CA LEU A 473 -13.15 -4.67 -2.83
C LEU A 473 -13.56 -3.80 -1.64
N PHE A 474 -14.87 -3.60 -1.47
CA PHE A 474 -15.45 -3.01 -0.27
C PHE A 474 -16.22 -4.09 0.52
N PRO A 475 -16.12 -4.16 1.83
CA PRO A 475 -16.65 -5.25 2.65
C PRO A 475 -18.18 -5.21 2.83
N MET A 476 -18.93 -5.50 1.77
CA MET A 476 -20.39 -5.53 1.76
C MET A 476 -20.88 -6.87 1.17
N ASP A 477 -20.60 -7.99 1.85
CA ASP A 477 -20.98 -9.33 1.33
C ASP A 477 -22.49 -9.55 1.24
N ALA A 478 -23.29 -8.84 2.00
CA ALA A 478 -24.74 -8.81 1.87
C ALA A 478 -25.20 -7.39 1.57
N PRO A 479 -26.36 -7.18 0.91
CA PRO A 479 -26.90 -5.84 0.68
C PRO A 479 -27.24 -5.15 2.01
N ARG A 480 -26.31 -4.38 2.55
CA ARG A 480 -26.38 -3.73 3.87
C ARG A 480 -26.09 -2.24 3.81
N PHE A 481 -26.27 -1.61 2.66
CA PHE A 481 -25.95 -0.19 2.51
C PHE A 481 -26.62 0.72 3.56
N PRO A 482 -27.91 0.53 3.95
CA PRO A 482 -28.55 1.33 5.02
C PRO A 482 -27.91 1.14 6.39
N GLU A 483 -27.24 0.01 6.62
CA GLU A 483 -26.57 -0.34 7.87
C GLU A 483 -25.20 0.32 8.04
N LEU A 484 -24.64 0.93 6.99
CA LEU A 484 -23.39 1.68 7.12
C LEU A 484 -23.55 2.80 8.15
N THR A 485 -22.59 2.89 9.06
CA THR A 485 -22.44 4.06 9.94
C THR A 485 -22.11 5.31 9.12
N GLU A 486 -22.08 6.48 9.73
CA GLU A 486 -21.57 7.68 9.08
C GLU A 486 -20.11 7.51 8.66
N GLU A 487 -19.29 6.91 9.53
CA GLU A 487 -17.90 6.54 9.24
C GLU A 487 -17.79 5.54 8.08
N GLY A 488 -18.63 4.51 8.08
CA GLY A 488 -18.70 3.53 7.00
C GLY A 488 -19.07 4.17 5.66
N ARG A 489 -20.01 5.12 5.66
CA ARG A 489 -20.37 5.89 4.44
C ARG A 489 -19.23 6.81 3.99
N ALA A 490 -18.49 7.40 4.93
CA ALA A 490 -17.33 8.23 4.60
C ALA A 490 -16.22 7.41 3.95
N ILE A 491 -15.90 6.22 4.48
CA ILE A 491 -14.93 5.27 3.86
C ILE A 491 -15.40 4.85 2.47
N TYR A 492 -16.69 4.49 2.32
CA TYR A 492 -17.23 4.11 1.01
C TYR A 492 -17.18 5.29 0.02
N GLY A 493 -17.53 6.48 0.46
CA GLY A 493 -17.43 7.70 -0.35
C GLY A 493 -15.99 8.02 -0.76
N ALA A 494 -15.04 7.89 0.16
CA ALA A 494 -13.63 8.07 -0.12
C ALA A 494 -13.09 7.04 -1.13
N LEU A 495 -13.57 5.79 -1.08
CA LEU A 495 -13.27 4.76 -2.07
C LEU A 495 -13.75 5.18 -3.47
N LEU A 496 -14.99 5.67 -3.60
CA LEU A 496 -15.52 6.12 -4.89
C LEU A 496 -14.76 7.35 -5.42
N HIS A 497 -14.46 8.30 -4.53
CA HIS A 497 -13.66 9.47 -4.89
C HIS A 497 -12.26 9.06 -5.39
N TRP A 498 -11.58 8.16 -4.67
CA TRP A 498 -10.31 7.59 -5.12
C TRP A 498 -10.45 6.87 -6.47
N ALA A 499 -11.50 6.07 -6.67
CA ALA A 499 -11.71 5.34 -7.92
C ALA A 499 -11.87 6.28 -9.14
N LEU A 500 -12.51 7.44 -8.95
CA LEU A 500 -12.74 8.45 -10.00
C LEU A 500 -11.56 9.39 -10.23
N SER A 501 -10.72 9.60 -9.22
CA SER A 501 -9.58 10.49 -9.36
C SER A 501 -8.61 9.93 -10.40
N SER A 502 -8.08 10.80 -11.26
CA SER A 502 -7.04 10.39 -12.21
C SER A 502 -5.88 9.76 -11.43
N PRO A 503 -5.32 8.63 -11.90
CA PRO A 503 -4.02 8.21 -11.39
C PRO A 503 -3.10 9.42 -11.50
N SER A 504 -2.40 9.75 -10.42
CA SER A 504 -1.40 10.83 -10.49
C SER A 504 -0.52 10.55 -11.69
N GLN A 505 -0.60 11.40 -12.71
CA GLN A 505 0.34 11.32 -13.83
C GLN A 505 1.72 11.56 -13.24
N LYS A 506 2.52 10.54 -13.19
CA LYS A 506 3.92 10.57 -12.77
C LYS A 506 4.81 10.62 -13.99
#